data_68b821e1209b063c8b8aa5cb60cc4c76
#
_entry.id   68b821e1209b063c8b8aa5cb60cc4c76
#
_cell.length_a   1.000
_cell.length_b   1.000
_cell.length_c   1.000
_cell.angle_alpha   90.00
_cell.angle_beta   90.00
_cell.angle_gamma   90.00
#
_symmetry.space_group_name_H-M   'P 1'
#
loop_
_entity.id
_entity.type
_entity.pdbx_description
1 polymer ?
#
loop_
_entity_poly.entity_id
_entity_poly.type
_entity_poly.pdbx_seq_one_letter_code
_entity_poly.pdbx_strand_id
1 'polypeptide(L)'
;MVHTDITYGQASETGKANATILSAFRQALDAFLINRELAPILIGPPNTVAEQPVEQPVEEIKAIKLKASTSAKELMLPQNIEQVYAAAVTVRAGSFISCGALISPDGYVLTAGHTVFDTNEIFVTLRSGIVLPAEVIRVDSVYDIALLKIPGAGYSALSFGKQPLAGAEVGAEFGADVYAIGAPTGDKGSFSSSKSVMNGPCEMNGLSYIQILGNLGLEYSGGPLVNANGELIGIIESKQWAEGFSFAVPTDVISTRLGIQWY
;
A
#
# COMPACT_ATOMS: atom_id res chain seq x y z
N MET A 1 -15.20 -4.54 -56.64
CA MET A 1 -15.03 -5.54 -55.58
C MET A 1 -13.53 -5.70 -55.39
N VAL A 2 -13.00 -5.09 -54.36
CA VAL A 2 -11.61 -5.30 -53.94
C VAL A 2 -11.67 -5.74 -52.48
N HIS A 3 -11.34 -6.99 -52.27
CA HIS A 3 -11.17 -7.58 -50.94
C HIS A 3 -9.79 -7.17 -50.42
N THR A 4 -9.72 -6.45 -49.34
CA THR A 4 -8.50 -6.22 -48.58
C THR A 4 -8.47 -7.18 -47.41
N ASP A 5 -7.72 -8.25 -47.53
CA ASP A 5 -7.36 -9.13 -46.43
C ASP A 5 -6.35 -8.43 -45.52
N ILE A 6 -6.72 -8.12 -44.32
CA ILE A 6 -5.81 -7.66 -43.25
C ILE A 6 -5.27 -8.90 -42.56
N THR A 7 -4.03 -9.30 -42.93
CA THR A 7 -3.28 -10.32 -42.21
C THR A 7 -2.75 -9.76 -40.91
N TYR A 8 -3.30 -10.21 -39.77
CA TYR A 8 -2.71 -9.98 -38.45
C TYR A 8 -1.34 -10.68 -38.35
N GLY A 9 -0.30 -9.89 -38.10
CA GLY A 9 1.05 -10.36 -37.92
C GLY A 9 1.19 -11.42 -36.84
N GLN A 10 1.97 -12.44 -37.13
CA GLN A 10 2.31 -13.54 -36.21
C GLN A 10 2.98 -12.96 -34.96
N ALA A 11 2.41 -13.24 -33.78
CA ALA A 11 3.10 -13.04 -32.51
C ALA A 11 4.36 -13.90 -32.52
N SER A 12 5.51 -13.33 -32.15
CA SER A 12 6.79 -14.04 -32.15
C SER A 12 6.70 -15.32 -31.33
N GLU A 13 7.35 -16.40 -31.78
CA GLU A 13 7.33 -17.71 -31.11
C GLU A 13 7.79 -17.63 -29.65
N THR A 14 8.64 -16.66 -29.31
CA THR A 14 9.10 -16.35 -27.94
C THR A 14 7.95 -15.87 -27.05
N GLY A 15 7.03 -15.07 -27.55
CA GLY A 15 5.87 -14.58 -26.78
C GLY A 15 4.89 -15.71 -26.43
N LYS A 16 4.71 -16.65 -27.37
CA LYS A 16 3.85 -17.84 -27.14
C LYS A 16 4.48 -18.81 -26.13
N ALA A 17 5.79 -19.02 -26.20
CA ALA A 17 6.52 -19.87 -25.27
C ALA A 17 6.44 -19.33 -23.83
N ASN A 18 6.63 -18.02 -23.63
CA ASN A 18 6.53 -17.39 -22.33
C ASN A 18 5.11 -17.44 -21.75
N ALA A 19 4.08 -17.23 -22.57
CA ALA A 19 2.69 -17.35 -22.14
C ALA A 19 2.34 -18.79 -21.71
N THR A 20 2.87 -19.78 -22.42
CA THR A 20 2.66 -21.20 -22.11
C THR A 20 3.37 -21.60 -20.82
N ILE A 21 4.61 -21.13 -20.60
CA ILE A 21 5.37 -21.40 -19.37
C ILE A 21 4.69 -20.75 -18.14
N LEU A 22 4.25 -19.51 -18.26
CA LEU A 22 3.52 -18.80 -17.20
C LEU A 22 2.18 -19.48 -16.86
N SER A 23 1.45 -19.94 -17.86
CA SER A 23 0.19 -20.64 -17.68
C SER A 23 0.42 -22.02 -17.01
N ALA A 24 1.45 -22.77 -17.43
CA ALA A 24 1.81 -24.04 -16.81
C ALA A 24 2.29 -23.87 -15.36
N PHE A 25 3.07 -22.81 -15.08
CA PHE A 25 3.50 -22.50 -13.72
C PHE A 25 2.32 -22.12 -12.82
N ARG A 26 1.38 -21.35 -13.32
CA ARG A 26 0.16 -20.97 -12.60
C ARG A 26 -0.71 -22.20 -12.30
N GLN A 27 -0.92 -23.07 -13.30
CA GLN A 27 -1.65 -24.32 -13.10
C GLN A 27 -0.98 -25.25 -12.09
N ALA A 28 0.36 -25.33 -12.11
CA ALA A 28 1.11 -26.13 -11.15
C ALA A 28 1.00 -25.55 -9.73
N LEU A 29 1.04 -24.22 -9.59
CA LEU A 29 0.88 -23.54 -8.31
C LEU A 29 -0.55 -23.71 -7.76
N ASP A 30 -1.57 -23.57 -8.60
CA ASP A 30 -2.96 -23.78 -8.22
C ASP A 30 -3.20 -25.24 -7.82
N ALA A 31 -2.66 -26.21 -8.55
CA ALA A 31 -2.73 -27.62 -8.20
C ALA A 31 -2.03 -27.94 -6.87
N PHE A 32 -0.90 -27.29 -6.59
CA PHE A 32 -0.17 -27.42 -5.32
C PHE A 32 -0.98 -26.84 -4.15
N LEU A 33 -1.62 -25.68 -4.33
CA LEU A 33 -2.41 -25.02 -3.29
C LEU A 33 -3.73 -25.75 -3.00
N ILE A 34 -4.30 -26.44 -3.98
CA ILE A 34 -5.58 -27.16 -3.85
C ILE A 34 -5.36 -28.58 -3.30
N ASN A 35 -4.23 -29.21 -3.57
CA ASN A 35 -4.01 -30.62 -3.24
C ASN A 35 -3.28 -30.78 -1.90
N ARG A 36 -4.06 -30.75 -0.81
CA ARG A 36 -3.57 -30.98 0.57
C ARG A 36 -2.88 -32.34 0.78
N GLU A 37 -3.05 -33.30 -0.14
CA GLU A 37 -2.44 -34.62 -0.02
C GLU A 37 -0.98 -34.67 -0.48
N LEU A 38 -0.52 -33.73 -1.30
CA LEU A 38 0.87 -33.65 -1.76
C LEU A 38 1.80 -32.89 -0.81
N ALA A 39 1.26 -32.05 0.05
CA ALA A 39 2.05 -31.28 1.02
C ALA A 39 2.89 -32.17 1.96
N PRO A 40 2.39 -33.30 2.49
CA PRO A 40 3.17 -34.20 3.36
C PRO A 40 4.31 -34.91 2.64
N ILE A 41 4.20 -35.12 1.33
CA ILE A 41 5.22 -35.87 0.54
C ILE A 41 6.46 -35.02 0.29
N LEU A 42 6.29 -33.70 0.18
CA LEU A 42 7.40 -32.76 -0.07
C LEU A 42 8.07 -32.25 1.22
N ILE A 43 7.34 -32.24 2.33
CA ILE A 43 7.82 -31.67 3.60
C ILE A 43 8.30 -32.76 4.58
N GLY A 44 8.05 -34.05 4.28
CA GLY A 44 8.28 -35.18 5.21
C GLY A 44 7.22 -35.24 6.33
N PRO A 45 7.17 -36.34 7.10
CA PRO A 45 6.26 -36.42 8.23
C PRO A 45 6.57 -35.27 9.20
N PRO A 46 5.55 -34.62 9.79
CA PRO A 46 5.78 -33.57 10.76
C PRO A 46 6.62 -34.15 11.90
N ASN A 47 7.86 -33.69 12.00
CA ASN A 47 8.64 -33.93 13.20
C ASN A 47 7.85 -33.25 14.32
N THR A 48 7.30 -34.07 15.23
CA THR A 48 6.68 -33.60 16.46
C THR A 48 7.75 -33.11 17.44
N VAL A 49 8.56 -32.19 17.01
CA VAL A 49 9.25 -31.29 17.90
C VAL A 49 8.26 -30.18 18.15
N ALA A 50 7.72 -30.14 19.37
CA ALA A 50 6.98 -28.98 19.82
C ALA A 50 7.86 -27.76 19.50
N GLU A 51 7.45 -26.99 18.47
CA GLU A 51 8.04 -25.67 18.19
C GLU A 51 7.72 -24.84 19.42
N GLN A 52 8.69 -24.77 20.32
CA GLN A 52 8.73 -23.66 21.26
C GLN A 52 8.73 -22.41 20.37
N PRO A 53 7.89 -21.40 20.67
CA PRO A 53 7.97 -20.14 19.97
C PRO A 53 9.44 -19.68 20.06
N VAL A 54 10.13 -19.69 18.94
CA VAL A 54 11.42 -19.03 18.84
C VAL A 54 11.07 -17.55 18.97
N GLU A 55 11.15 -17.03 20.20
CA GLU A 55 11.23 -15.59 20.42
C GLU A 55 12.49 -15.14 19.67
N GLN A 56 12.31 -14.78 18.39
CA GLN A 56 13.33 -14.02 17.70
C GLN A 56 13.52 -12.76 18.55
N PRO A 57 14.77 -12.42 18.91
CA PRO A 57 15.00 -11.17 19.63
C PRO A 57 14.32 -10.07 18.82
N VAL A 58 13.37 -9.39 19.43
CA VAL A 58 12.77 -8.21 18.84
C VAL A 58 13.92 -7.21 18.79
N GLU A 59 14.56 -7.08 17.61
CA GLU A 59 15.53 -6.01 17.42
C GLU A 59 14.80 -4.73 17.78
N GLU A 60 15.32 -4.03 18.77
CA GLU A 60 14.74 -2.80 19.29
C GLU A 60 14.71 -1.80 18.13
N ILE A 61 13.52 -1.64 17.51
CA ILE A 61 13.35 -0.79 16.35
C ILE A 61 13.65 0.64 16.80
N LYS A 62 14.82 1.17 16.40
CA LYS A 62 15.22 2.53 16.75
C LYS A 62 14.14 3.51 16.29
N ALA A 63 13.58 4.26 17.24
CA ALA A 63 12.51 5.22 16.97
C ALA A 63 12.93 6.31 15.98
N ILE A 64 12.08 6.54 15.00
CA ILE A 64 12.20 7.65 14.04
C ILE A 64 11.29 8.75 14.52
N LYS A 65 11.86 9.85 14.99
CA LYS A 65 11.10 11.03 15.45
C LYS A 65 10.70 11.87 14.25
N LEU A 66 9.41 12.04 14.02
CA LEU A 66 8.86 12.84 12.94
C LEU A 66 8.11 14.04 13.49
N LYS A 67 8.29 15.17 12.83
CA LYS A 67 7.51 16.37 13.11
C LYS A 67 6.07 16.15 12.66
N ALA A 68 5.13 16.28 13.59
CA ALA A 68 3.72 16.17 13.25
C ALA A 68 3.30 17.30 12.31
N SER A 69 2.49 16.98 11.29
CA SER A 69 1.81 18.00 10.53
C SER A 69 0.74 18.65 11.41
N THR A 70 0.82 19.94 11.60
CA THR A 70 -0.21 20.72 12.29
C THR A 70 -1.26 21.17 11.29
N SER A 71 -1.99 20.25 10.68
CA SER A 71 -3.19 20.62 9.92
C SER A 71 -4.25 21.07 10.92
N ALA A 72 -4.31 22.36 11.14
CA ALA A 72 -5.13 22.95 12.19
C ALA A 72 -6.61 23.10 11.80
N LYS A 73 -7.02 22.56 10.65
CA LYS A 73 -8.39 22.77 10.15
C LYS A 73 -8.95 21.46 9.59
N GLU A 74 -10.07 21.04 10.14
CA GLU A 74 -10.89 20.00 9.53
C GLU A 74 -11.19 20.37 8.09
N LEU A 75 -10.80 19.51 7.14
CA LEU A 75 -10.90 19.83 5.71
C LEU A 75 -12.32 19.74 5.19
N MET A 76 -13.19 18.98 5.85
CA MET A 76 -14.56 18.74 5.40
C MET A 76 -14.59 18.26 3.93
N LEU A 77 -14.14 17.02 3.72
CA LEU A 77 -14.13 16.40 2.39
C LEU A 77 -15.57 16.09 1.92
N PRO A 78 -15.82 16.10 0.58
CA PRO A 78 -14.82 16.19 -0.49
C PRO A 78 -14.46 17.62 -0.94
N GLN A 79 -15.06 18.66 -0.39
CA GLN A 79 -14.93 20.02 -0.90
C GLN A 79 -13.49 20.54 -0.92
N ASN A 80 -12.65 20.05 0.01
CA ASN A 80 -11.26 20.47 0.17
C ASN A 80 -10.25 19.37 -0.22
N ILE A 81 -10.63 18.43 -1.09
CA ILE A 81 -9.80 17.28 -1.48
C ILE A 81 -8.43 17.67 -2.06
N GLU A 82 -8.32 18.83 -2.69
CA GLU A 82 -7.06 19.35 -3.23
C GLU A 82 -5.97 19.50 -2.16
N GLN A 83 -6.32 19.72 -0.91
CA GLN A 83 -5.36 19.81 0.20
C GLN A 83 -4.81 18.40 0.52
N VAL A 84 -5.60 17.36 0.38
CA VAL A 84 -5.14 15.96 0.50
C VAL A 84 -4.24 15.62 -0.68
N TYR A 85 -4.62 16.02 -1.90
CA TYR A 85 -3.78 15.80 -3.09
C TYR A 85 -2.43 16.49 -3.00
N ALA A 86 -2.33 17.63 -2.30
CA ALA A 86 -1.06 18.31 -2.09
C ALA A 86 -0.04 17.47 -1.28
N ALA A 87 -0.53 16.55 -0.48
CA ALA A 87 0.30 15.61 0.29
C ALA A 87 0.40 14.21 -0.37
N ALA A 88 -0.37 13.93 -1.43
CA ALA A 88 -0.24 12.70 -2.18
C ALA A 88 0.95 12.78 -3.13
N VAL A 89 1.63 11.65 -3.33
CA VAL A 89 2.79 11.53 -4.22
C VAL A 89 2.68 10.27 -5.08
N THR A 90 3.35 10.27 -6.23
CA THR A 90 3.62 9.06 -6.99
C THR A 90 5.03 8.58 -6.65
N VAL A 91 5.17 7.30 -6.31
CA VAL A 91 6.45 6.65 -6.05
C VAL A 91 6.78 5.75 -7.24
N ARG A 92 7.96 5.95 -7.83
CA ARG A 92 8.46 5.11 -8.90
C ARG A 92 9.80 4.50 -8.50
N ALA A 93 9.93 3.20 -8.66
CA ALA A 93 11.14 2.45 -8.41
C ALA A 93 11.34 1.41 -9.52
N GLY A 94 12.27 1.68 -10.44
CA GLY A 94 12.41 0.90 -11.68
C GLY A 94 11.14 0.96 -12.53
N SER A 95 10.53 -0.20 -12.79
CA SER A 95 9.26 -0.35 -13.51
C SER A 95 8.02 -0.28 -12.63
N PHE A 96 8.18 -0.30 -11.31
CA PHE A 96 7.07 -0.24 -10.37
C PHE A 96 6.63 1.20 -10.12
N ILE A 97 5.33 1.39 -10.07
CA ILE A 97 4.71 2.68 -9.76
C ILE A 97 3.61 2.42 -8.73
N SER A 98 3.60 3.21 -7.67
CA SER A 98 2.55 3.21 -6.66
C SER A 98 2.19 4.63 -6.24
N CYS A 99 1.13 4.77 -5.48
CA CYS A 99 0.82 6.00 -4.78
C CYS A 99 1.60 6.06 -3.45
N GLY A 100 1.68 7.24 -2.85
CA GLY A 100 2.23 7.44 -1.52
C GLY A 100 1.66 8.67 -0.86
N ALA A 101 2.03 8.87 0.41
CA ALA A 101 1.59 9.99 1.22
C ALA A 101 2.74 10.66 1.95
N LEU A 102 2.89 11.97 1.79
CA LEU A 102 3.72 12.80 2.65
C LEU A 102 3.09 12.87 4.06
N ILE A 103 3.84 12.46 5.07
CA ILE A 103 3.39 12.39 6.46
C ILE A 103 4.14 13.37 7.38
N SER A 104 5.18 14.02 6.88
CA SER A 104 5.92 15.03 7.63
C SER A 104 6.35 16.16 6.70
N PRO A 105 6.32 17.42 7.19
CA PRO A 105 6.85 18.56 6.44
C PRO A 105 8.34 18.42 6.06
N ASP A 106 9.07 17.54 6.72
CA ASP A 106 10.48 17.25 6.44
C ASP A 106 10.67 16.28 5.26
N GLY A 107 9.57 15.77 4.64
CA GLY A 107 9.64 14.95 3.45
C GLY A 107 9.71 13.44 3.71
N TYR A 108 9.12 12.95 4.79
CA TYR A 108 8.86 11.53 4.97
C TYR A 108 7.61 11.11 4.22
N VAL A 109 7.71 9.99 3.50
CA VAL A 109 6.66 9.45 2.63
C VAL A 109 6.35 8.01 3.01
N LEU A 110 5.08 7.68 3.19
CA LEU A 110 4.60 6.30 3.26
C LEU A 110 4.18 5.83 1.86
N THR A 111 4.44 4.56 1.56
CA THR A 111 4.05 3.89 0.32
C THR A 111 3.99 2.38 0.52
N ALA A 112 3.65 1.63 -0.54
CA ALA A 112 3.68 0.16 -0.55
C ALA A 112 5.13 -0.37 -0.56
N GLY A 113 5.41 -1.40 0.24
CA GLY A 113 6.73 -2.00 0.37
C GLY A 113 7.21 -2.65 -0.91
N HIS A 114 6.33 -3.41 -1.61
CA HIS A 114 6.68 -4.11 -2.86
C HIS A 114 7.20 -3.18 -3.95
N THR A 115 6.87 -1.88 -3.89
CA THR A 115 7.35 -0.90 -4.86
C THR A 115 8.85 -0.70 -4.78
N VAL A 116 9.46 -0.86 -3.60
CA VAL A 116 10.84 -0.43 -3.33
C VAL A 116 11.82 -1.57 -3.05
N PHE A 117 11.40 -2.85 -3.21
CA PHE A 117 12.22 -3.99 -2.81
C PHE A 117 13.51 -4.21 -3.64
N ASP A 118 13.48 -3.97 -4.93
CA ASP A 118 14.53 -4.46 -5.85
C ASP A 118 15.37 -3.37 -6.49
N THR A 119 15.29 -2.12 -6.03
CA THR A 119 16.03 -1.02 -6.66
C THR A 119 16.42 0.06 -5.67
N ASN A 120 17.60 0.65 -5.89
CA ASN A 120 18.06 1.84 -5.19
C ASN A 120 17.69 3.14 -5.94
N GLU A 121 17.12 3.04 -7.13
CA GLU A 121 16.68 4.18 -7.92
C GLU A 121 15.20 4.46 -7.67
N ILE A 122 14.92 5.19 -6.62
CA ILE A 122 13.56 5.53 -6.19
C ILE A 122 13.33 7.02 -6.37
N PHE A 123 12.24 7.36 -7.03
CA PHE A 123 11.83 8.73 -7.28
C PHE A 123 10.41 8.97 -6.77
N VAL A 124 10.23 10.11 -6.16
CA VAL A 124 8.93 10.61 -5.69
C VAL A 124 8.53 11.81 -6.53
N THR A 125 7.37 11.74 -7.16
CA THR A 125 6.78 12.85 -7.91
C THR A 125 5.72 13.53 -7.07
N LEU A 126 5.93 14.81 -6.79
CA LEU A 126 4.98 15.64 -6.04
C LEU A 126 3.78 16.05 -6.91
N ARG A 127 2.70 16.51 -6.28
CA ARG A 127 1.53 17.11 -6.97
C ARG A 127 1.90 18.20 -7.97
N SER A 128 2.95 18.97 -7.70
CA SER A 128 3.49 20.00 -8.59
C SER A 128 4.18 19.47 -9.85
N GLY A 129 4.40 18.15 -9.96
CA GLY A 129 5.17 17.51 -11.01
C GLY A 129 6.69 17.50 -10.76
N ILE A 130 7.16 18.03 -9.64
CA ILE A 130 8.57 17.96 -9.26
C ILE A 130 8.91 16.51 -8.91
N VAL A 131 10.01 16.01 -9.50
CA VAL A 131 10.54 14.67 -9.26
C VAL A 131 11.77 14.77 -8.37
N LEU A 132 11.78 14.05 -7.27
CA LEU A 132 12.85 14.04 -6.28
C LEU A 132 13.35 12.61 -6.05
N PRO A 133 14.66 12.39 -5.86
CA PRO A 133 15.16 11.10 -5.41
C PRO A 133 14.68 10.82 -3.99
N ALA A 134 14.49 9.55 -3.68
CA ALA A 134 14.06 9.12 -2.35
C ALA A 134 14.99 8.03 -1.81
N GLU A 135 15.22 8.08 -0.51
CA GLU A 135 15.94 7.07 0.25
C GLU A 135 14.95 6.18 1.00
N VAL A 136 15.19 4.86 1.01
CA VAL A 136 14.41 3.92 1.83
C VAL A 136 14.93 4.00 3.26
N ILE A 137 14.08 4.44 4.18
CA ILE A 137 14.41 4.52 5.61
C ILE A 137 14.06 3.20 6.30
N ARG A 138 12.90 2.62 5.96
CA ARG A 138 12.44 1.35 6.52
C ARG A 138 11.40 0.69 5.64
N VAL A 139 11.40 -0.64 5.66
CA VAL A 139 10.38 -1.47 5.00
C VAL A 139 9.88 -2.50 5.99
N ASP A 140 8.58 -2.72 6.02
CA ASP A 140 7.95 -3.86 6.67
C ASP A 140 7.31 -4.75 5.61
N SER A 141 7.88 -5.94 5.42
CA SER A 141 7.42 -6.89 4.41
C SER A 141 6.15 -7.64 4.82
N VAL A 142 5.80 -7.64 6.09
CA VAL A 142 4.62 -8.34 6.62
C VAL A 142 3.36 -7.58 6.23
N TYR A 143 3.35 -6.26 6.45
CA TYR A 143 2.26 -5.37 6.07
C TYR A 143 2.44 -4.74 4.69
N ASP A 144 3.56 -5.01 4.00
CA ASP A 144 3.88 -4.45 2.69
C ASP A 144 3.85 -2.91 2.68
N ILE A 145 4.50 -2.28 3.65
CA ILE A 145 4.61 -0.83 3.80
C ILE A 145 6.07 -0.38 3.83
N ALA A 146 6.33 0.82 3.33
CA ALA A 146 7.65 1.43 3.35
C ALA A 146 7.60 2.89 3.79
N LEU A 147 8.65 3.33 4.49
CA LEU A 147 8.94 4.71 4.83
C LEU A 147 10.12 5.18 4.00
N LEU A 148 9.89 6.24 3.23
CA LEU A 148 10.89 6.89 2.40
C LEU A 148 11.21 8.28 2.92
N LYS A 149 12.35 8.83 2.48
CA LYS A 149 12.77 10.21 2.75
C LYS A 149 13.15 10.90 1.45
N ILE A 150 12.54 12.03 1.17
CA ILE A 150 12.93 12.93 0.08
C ILE A 150 13.70 14.13 0.64
N PRO A 151 14.64 14.74 -0.12
CA PRO A 151 15.39 15.90 0.31
C PRO A 151 14.51 17.15 0.42
N GLY A 152 14.90 18.09 1.27
CA GLY A 152 14.19 19.35 1.48
C GLY A 152 13.22 19.33 2.66
N ALA A 153 12.42 20.38 2.78
CA ALA A 153 11.44 20.57 3.84
C ALA A 153 10.34 21.56 3.39
N GLY A 154 9.31 21.73 4.22
CA GLY A 154 8.19 22.62 3.93
C GLY A 154 7.11 21.98 3.06
N TYR A 155 7.09 20.65 3.01
CA TYR A 155 6.08 19.92 2.27
C TYR A 155 4.71 19.96 2.94
N SER A 156 3.66 20.01 2.14
CA SER A 156 2.32 19.66 2.60
C SER A 156 2.31 18.21 3.04
N ALA A 157 1.87 17.93 4.26
CA ALA A 157 1.84 16.58 4.81
C ALA A 157 0.50 16.33 5.49
N LEU A 158 0.02 15.08 5.41
CA LEU A 158 -1.18 14.66 6.11
C LEU A 158 -0.92 14.61 7.61
N SER A 159 -1.88 15.08 8.40
CA SER A 159 -1.93 14.80 9.83
C SER A 159 -2.47 13.39 10.05
N PHE A 160 -1.99 12.74 11.09
CA PHE A 160 -2.56 11.47 11.52
C PHE A 160 -3.86 11.71 12.28
N GLY A 161 -4.91 11.02 11.86
CA GLY A 161 -6.16 10.99 12.60
C GLY A 161 -5.93 10.35 13.97
N LYS A 162 -6.66 10.82 14.98
CA LYS A 162 -6.67 10.17 16.28
C LYS A 162 -7.25 8.78 16.11
N GLN A 163 -6.39 7.78 16.12
CA GLN A 163 -6.81 6.38 16.13
C GLN A 163 -6.86 5.89 17.58
N PRO A 164 -7.85 5.10 17.95
CA PRO A 164 -7.75 4.30 19.15
C PRO A 164 -6.65 3.25 18.95
N LEU A 165 -5.84 3.05 19.99
CA LEU A 165 -4.85 1.98 20.06
C LEU A 165 -5.52 0.63 19.79
N ALA A 166 -4.76 -0.31 19.23
CA ALA A 166 -5.20 -1.67 18.97
C ALA A 166 -5.92 -2.25 20.22
N GLY A 167 -7.20 -2.61 20.07
CA GLY A 167 -8.03 -3.11 21.16
C GLY A 167 -8.97 -2.10 21.85
N ALA A 168 -8.86 -0.79 21.56
CA ALA A 168 -9.90 0.17 21.85
C ALA A 168 -10.92 0.18 20.71
N GLU A 169 -12.19 0.47 20.99
CA GLU A 169 -13.22 0.64 19.97
C GLU A 169 -12.67 1.57 18.86
N VAL A 170 -12.56 1.03 17.65
CA VAL A 170 -11.95 1.73 16.51
C VAL A 170 -12.70 3.04 16.32
N GLY A 171 -12.02 4.18 16.54
CA GLY A 171 -12.62 5.50 16.44
C GLY A 171 -12.89 5.97 15.02
N ALA A 172 -12.69 5.09 14.04
CA ALA A 172 -13.30 5.21 12.75
C ALA A 172 -14.66 4.56 12.84
N GLU A 173 -15.68 5.38 12.92
CA GLU A 173 -17.07 4.95 13.06
C GLU A 173 -17.44 4.04 11.88
N PHE A 174 -17.91 2.82 12.19
CA PHE A 174 -18.53 1.95 11.19
C PHE A 174 -19.59 2.75 10.42
N GLY A 175 -19.51 2.73 9.10
CA GLY A 175 -20.38 3.51 8.24
C GLY A 175 -19.88 4.93 7.95
N ALA A 176 -18.72 5.34 8.48
CA ALA A 176 -18.16 6.66 8.20
C ALA A 176 -17.65 6.77 6.76
N ASP A 177 -17.78 7.97 6.19
CA ASP A 177 -17.19 8.33 4.89
C ASP A 177 -15.67 8.35 4.98
N VAL A 178 -15.01 7.66 4.06
CA VAL A 178 -13.56 7.66 3.88
C VAL A 178 -13.20 7.92 2.43
N TYR A 179 -11.98 8.40 2.19
CA TYR A 179 -11.51 8.74 0.86
C TYR A 179 -10.15 8.10 0.62
N ALA A 180 -10.09 7.22 -0.39
CA ALA A 180 -8.85 6.64 -0.87
C ALA A 180 -8.27 7.51 -1.97
N ILE A 181 -6.96 7.76 -1.96
CA ILE A 181 -6.27 8.52 -2.99
C ILE A 181 -5.37 7.59 -3.78
N GLY A 182 -5.48 7.66 -5.10
CA GLY A 182 -4.69 6.88 -6.05
C GLY A 182 -4.02 7.74 -7.11
N ALA A 183 -3.06 7.15 -7.81
CA ALA A 183 -2.33 7.75 -8.94
C ALA A 183 -2.58 6.93 -10.21
N PRO A 184 -3.73 7.08 -10.89
CA PRO A 184 -4.23 6.15 -11.91
C PRO A 184 -3.33 6.02 -13.15
N THR A 185 -2.57 7.04 -13.49
CA THR A 185 -1.70 7.02 -14.68
C THR A 185 -0.22 6.96 -14.34
N GLY A 186 0.13 7.03 -13.05
CA GLY A 186 1.52 7.18 -12.61
C GLY A 186 2.19 8.47 -13.11
N ASP A 187 1.45 9.33 -13.82
CA ASP A 187 1.97 10.52 -14.47
C ASP A 187 1.81 11.77 -13.62
N LYS A 188 2.95 12.45 -13.39
CA LYS A 188 3.11 13.88 -13.12
C LYS A 188 2.10 14.52 -12.14
N GLY A 189 1.84 13.85 -11.00
CA GLY A 189 1.01 14.45 -9.95
C GLY A 189 -0.49 14.46 -10.27
N SER A 190 -0.95 13.59 -11.15
CA SER A 190 -2.38 13.34 -11.37
C SER A 190 -2.88 12.34 -10.33
N PHE A 191 -3.81 12.79 -9.50
CA PHE A 191 -4.42 11.96 -8.46
C PHE A 191 -5.92 11.85 -8.67
N SER A 192 -6.47 10.72 -8.26
CA SER A 192 -7.91 10.48 -8.16
C SER A 192 -8.28 10.16 -6.73
N SER A 193 -9.51 10.46 -6.35
CA SER A 193 -10.06 10.02 -5.08
C SER A 193 -11.27 9.14 -5.31
N SER A 194 -11.38 8.10 -4.50
CA SER A 194 -12.58 7.27 -4.40
C SER A 194 -13.18 7.45 -3.02
N LYS A 195 -14.42 7.95 -2.98
CA LYS A 195 -15.20 7.97 -1.75
C LYS A 195 -15.68 6.54 -1.47
N SER A 196 -15.51 6.09 -0.25
CA SER A 196 -15.95 4.79 0.22
C SER A 196 -16.54 4.90 1.63
N VAL A 197 -16.96 3.79 2.16
CA VAL A 197 -17.53 3.69 3.51
C VAL A 197 -16.68 2.72 4.30
N MET A 198 -16.33 3.10 5.51
CA MET A 198 -15.63 2.24 6.44
C MET A 198 -16.52 1.09 6.88
N ASN A 199 -16.06 -0.14 6.67
CA ASN A 199 -16.72 -1.36 7.16
C ASN A 199 -16.15 -1.85 8.50
N GLY A 200 -15.20 -1.11 9.07
CA GLY A 200 -14.60 -1.38 10.38
C GLY A 200 -13.24 -2.06 10.32
N PRO A 201 -12.70 -2.40 11.48
CA PRO A 201 -11.47 -3.18 11.59
C PRO A 201 -11.74 -4.63 11.21
N CYS A 202 -10.75 -5.27 10.63
CA CYS A 202 -10.79 -6.70 10.38
C CYS A 202 -9.41 -7.31 10.61
N GLU A 203 -9.39 -8.62 10.81
CA GLU A 203 -8.16 -9.40 10.91
C GLU A 203 -8.08 -10.38 9.75
N MET A 204 -6.96 -10.36 9.04
CA MET A 204 -6.67 -11.25 7.92
C MET A 204 -5.31 -11.92 8.16
N ASN A 205 -5.29 -13.23 8.29
CA ASN A 205 -4.08 -14.02 8.57
C ASN A 205 -3.30 -13.55 9.83
N GLY A 206 -4.02 -13.14 10.88
CA GLY A 206 -3.43 -12.61 12.12
C GLY A 206 -2.91 -11.18 12.02
N LEU A 207 -3.24 -10.45 10.96
CA LEU A 207 -2.84 -9.06 10.74
C LEU A 207 -4.07 -8.15 10.75
N SER A 208 -3.95 -7.00 11.38
CA SER A 208 -5.02 -6.01 11.53
C SER A 208 -5.09 -5.07 10.35
N TYR A 209 -6.28 -4.87 9.79
CA TYR A 209 -6.57 -3.96 8.69
C TYR A 209 -7.83 -3.13 8.93
N ILE A 210 -7.97 -2.04 8.21
CA ILE A 210 -9.22 -1.32 8.01
C ILE A 210 -9.87 -1.89 6.75
N GLN A 211 -11.11 -2.36 6.86
CA GLN A 211 -11.90 -2.80 5.73
C GLN A 211 -12.80 -1.66 5.24
N ILE A 212 -12.83 -1.43 3.93
CA ILE A 212 -13.67 -0.42 3.28
C ILE A 212 -14.49 -1.05 2.17
N LEU A 213 -15.67 -0.54 1.91
CA LEU A 213 -16.54 -1.01 0.85
C LEU A 213 -15.99 -0.63 -0.53
N GLY A 214 -16.12 -1.55 -1.49
CA GLY A 214 -15.73 -1.35 -2.89
C GLY A 214 -14.37 -1.93 -3.23
N ASN A 215 -14.16 -2.13 -4.53
CA ASN A 215 -12.92 -2.65 -5.09
C ASN A 215 -12.09 -1.47 -5.61
N LEU A 216 -11.03 -1.12 -4.90
CA LEU A 216 -10.03 -0.18 -5.38
C LEU A 216 -9.07 -0.91 -6.35
N GLY A 217 -8.69 -0.23 -7.43
CA GLY A 217 -7.70 -0.75 -8.37
C GLY A 217 -6.27 -0.67 -7.83
N LEU A 218 -5.33 -1.25 -8.58
CA LEU A 218 -3.90 -1.26 -8.21
C LEU A 218 -3.30 0.15 -8.11
N GLU A 219 -3.88 1.12 -8.79
CA GLU A 219 -3.48 2.53 -8.77
C GLU A 219 -3.62 3.21 -7.41
N TYR A 220 -4.37 2.60 -6.48
CA TYR A 220 -4.51 3.07 -5.10
C TYR A 220 -3.46 2.49 -4.16
N SER A 221 -2.69 1.48 -4.60
CA SER A 221 -1.66 0.83 -3.79
C SER A 221 -0.66 1.83 -3.21
N GLY A 222 -0.41 1.74 -1.92
CA GLY A 222 0.48 2.66 -1.18
C GLY A 222 -0.10 4.05 -0.93
N GLY A 223 -1.27 4.34 -1.50
CA GLY A 223 -1.95 5.63 -1.35
C GLY A 223 -2.62 5.81 0.01
N PRO A 224 -2.85 7.06 0.42
CA PRO A 224 -3.50 7.34 1.69
C PRO A 224 -4.99 7.02 1.67
N LEU A 225 -5.46 6.43 2.77
CA LEU A 225 -6.85 6.43 3.17
C LEU A 225 -7.04 7.52 4.22
N VAL A 226 -7.94 8.46 3.95
CA VAL A 226 -8.22 9.58 4.86
C VAL A 226 -9.70 9.57 5.31
N ASN A 227 -9.94 10.09 6.50
CA ASN A 227 -11.30 10.33 7.00
C ASN A 227 -11.93 11.61 6.37
N ALA A 228 -13.17 11.91 6.73
CA ALA A 228 -13.88 13.09 6.24
C ALA A 228 -13.20 14.43 6.61
N ASN A 229 -12.33 14.44 7.61
CA ASN A 229 -11.55 15.62 8.02
C ASN A 229 -10.22 15.73 7.26
N GLY A 230 -9.91 14.81 6.34
CA GLY A 230 -8.65 14.79 5.59
C GLY A 230 -7.46 14.26 6.39
N GLU A 231 -7.70 13.64 7.53
CA GLU A 231 -6.66 13.04 8.36
C GLU A 231 -6.36 11.61 7.87
N LEU A 232 -5.08 11.26 7.83
CA LEU A 232 -4.60 9.92 7.45
C LEU A 232 -5.03 8.89 8.49
N ILE A 233 -5.73 7.85 8.04
CA ILE A 233 -6.17 6.74 8.89
C ILE A 233 -5.54 5.41 8.48
N GLY A 234 -4.98 5.32 7.27
CA GLY A 234 -4.29 4.12 6.82
C GLY A 234 -3.63 4.30 5.46
N ILE A 235 -2.88 3.28 5.05
CA ILE A 235 -2.28 3.15 3.70
C ILE A 235 -2.95 1.98 2.99
N ILE A 236 -3.42 2.22 1.77
CA ILE A 236 -4.15 1.24 0.96
C ILE A 236 -3.23 0.07 0.60
N GLU A 237 -3.72 -1.13 0.88
CA GLU A 237 -3.13 -2.39 0.46
C GLU A 237 -3.81 -2.86 -0.84
N SER A 238 -3.00 -3.26 -1.84
CA SER A 238 -3.53 -3.66 -3.16
C SER A 238 -4.01 -5.11 -3.23
N LYS A 239 -3.79 -5.91 -2.18
CA LYS A 239 -4.23 -7.30 -2.16
C LYS A 239 -5.76 -7.38 -2.11
N GLN A 240 -6.34 -8.05 -3.10
CA GLN A 240 -7.77 -8.35 -3.13
C GLN A 240 -8.04 -9.63 -2.32
N TRP A 241 -8.31 -9.46 -1.03
CA TRP A 241 -8.56 -10.57 -0.10
C TRP A 241 -10.02 -11.04 -0.12
N ALA A 242 -10.94 -10.14 -0.48
CA ALA A 242 -12.37 -10.44 -0.57
C ALA A 242 -13.04 -9.59 -1.65
N GLU A 243 -13.97 -10.17 -2.38
CA GLU A 243 -14.76 -9.46 -3.38
C GLU A 243 -15.66 -8.40 -2.73
N GLY A 244 -15.70 -7.20 -3.30
CA GLY A 244 -16.51 -6.09 -2.81
C GLY A 244 -15.85 -5.27 -1.70
N PHE A 245 -14.61 -5.60 -1.30
CA PHE A 245 -13.89 -4.88 -0.26
C PHE A 245 -12.47 -4.52 -0.68
N SER A 246 -11.97 -3.45 -0.09
CA SER A 246 -10.56 -3.07 -0.10
C SER A 246 -10.05 -2.90 1.33
N PHE A 247 -8.74 -2.89 1.50
CA PHE A 247 -8.11 -2.93 2.79
C PHE A 247 -7.04 -1.85 2.90
N ALA A 248 -6.85 -1.33 4.13
CA ALA A 248 -5.77 -0.42 4.42
C ALA A 248 -5.07 -0.81 5.72
N VAL A 249 -3.76 -0.63 5.76
CA VAL A 249 -2.96 -0.81 6.99
C VAL A 249 -3.21 0.39 7.90
N PRO A 250 -3.68 0.20 9.14
CA PRO A 250 -3.99 1.30 10.04
C PRO A 250 -2.75 2.11 10.46
N THR A 251 -2.92 3.38 10.76
CA THR A 251 -1.80 4.29 11.11
C THR A 251 -1.09 3.93 12.41
N ASP A 252 -1.77 3.33 13.38
CA ASP A 252 -1.18 2.82 14.64
C ASP A 252 -0.27 1.62 14.37
N VAL A 253 -0.72 0.69 13.50
CA VAL A 253 0.08 -0.43 13.02
C VAL A 253 1.30 0.10 12.27
N ILE A 254 1.13 1.04 11.33
CA ILE A 254 2.22 1.66 10.58
C ILE A 254 3.24 2.27 11.53
N SER A 255 2.78 3.06 12.50
CA SER A 255 3.67 3.72 13.46
C SER A 255 4.48 2.72 14.28
N THR A 256 3.82 1.65 14.74
CA THR A 256 4.48 0.57 15.50
C THR A 256 5.48 -0.19 14.64
N ARG A 257 5.07 -0.64 13.46
CA ARG A 257 5.88 -1.47 12.56
C ARG A 257 7.08 -0.73 11.96
N LEU A 258 6.91 0.56 11.69
CA LEU A 258 8.00 1.40 11.16
C LEU A 258 8.72 2.19 12.26
N GLY A 259 8.34 2.04 13.54
CA GLY A 259 8.99 2.72 14.67
C GLY A 259 8.85 4.24 14.62
N ILE A 260 7.72 4.77 14.14
CA ILE A 260 7.49 6.20 14.01
C ILE A 260 6.99 6.78 15.35
N GLN A 261 7.64 7.84 15.82
CA GLN A 261 7.24 8.62 16.98
C GLN A 261 7.03 10.09 16.58
N TRP A 262 5.91 10.65 16.95
CA TRP A 262 5.53 12.02 16.65
C TRP A 262 5.96 12.99 17.76
N TYR A 263 6.38 14.21 17.40
CA TYR A 263 6.69 15.31 18.33
C TYR A 263 6.15 16.64 17.82
#